data_2cf4a2843e781d9052f3d92a8df79c87
#
_entry.id   2cf4a2843e781d9052f3d92a8df79c87
#
_cell.length_a   1.000
_cell.length_b   1.000
_cell.length_c   1.000
_cell.angle_alpha   90.00
_cell.angle_beta   90.00
_cell.angle_gamma   90.00
#
_symmetry.space_group_name_H-M   'P 1'
#
loop_
_entity.id
_entity.type
_entity.pdbx_description
1 polymer ?
#
loop_
_entity_poly.entity_id
_entity_poly.type
_entity_poly.pdbx_seq_one_letter_code
_entity_poly.pdbx_strand_id
1 'polypeptide(L)'
;MAELVNEYIAAEVVNIEAVVPYPKGFQAAIEEMSRQNKGKILPDFKKINIDIQSYDTVFLGYPVWDSRLPPVVRSFLREKDFRGITIAPFNTHKGYGTGKSVNEIREFADGAKVLKVLSISESEIVSALPKIKVWL
;
A
#
# COMPACT_ATOMS: atom_id res chain seq x y z
N MET A 1 -9.69 -6.77 1.53
CA MET A 1 -8.92 -6.37 2.75
C MET A 1 -9.26 -4.96 3.20
N ALA A 2 -9.15 -3.96 2.34
CA ALA A 2 -9.50 -2.58 2.69
C ALA A 2 -10.95 -2.45 3.18
N GLU A 3 -11.88 -3.12 2.56
CA GLU A 3 -13.29 -3.15 2.97
C GLU A 3 -13.47 -3.69 4.38
N LEU A 4 -12.78 -4.79 4.71
CA LEU A 4 -12.83 -5.38 6.05
C LEU A 4 -12.24 -4.44 7.11
N VAL A 5 -11.17 -3.75 6.80
CA VAL A 5 -10.59 -2.75 7.71
C VAL A 5 -11.56 -1.59 7.88
N ASN A 6 -12.15 -1.11 6.80
CA ASN A 6 -13.06 0.04 6.83
C ASN A 6 -14.36 -0.21 7.59
N GLU A 7 -14.80 -1.46 7.72
CA GLU A 7 -15.93 -1.82 8.59
C GLU A 7 -15.72 -1.37 10.05
N TYR A 8 -14.47 -1.26 10.49
CA TYR A 8 -14.13 -0.87 11.87
C TYR A 8 -13.73 0.60 12.02
N ILE A 9 -13.17 1.23 10.99
CA ILE A 9 -12.64 2.59 11.10
C ILE A 9 -13.51 3.65 10.43
N ALA A 10 -14.44 3.25 9.55
CA ALA A 10 -15.35 4.14 8.81
C ALA A 10 -14.63 5.35 8.17
N ALA A 11 -13.48 5.09 7.56
CA ALA A 11 -12.68 6.12 6.92
C ALA A 11 -13.12 6.39 5.48
N GLU A 12 -12.73 7.55 4.96
CA GLU A 12 -12.83 7.81 3.52
C GLU A 12 -11.86 6.89 2.77
N VAL A 13 -12.36 6.17 1.78
CA VAL A 13 -11.55 5.23 0.99
C VAL A 13 -11.18 5.86 -0.34
N VAL A 14 -9.89 5.89 -0.63
CA VAL A 14 -9.34 6.41 -1.88
C VAL A 14 -8.46 5.33 -2.51
N ASN A 15 -8.64 5.10 -3.80
CA ASN A 15 -7.83 4.14 -4.55
C ASN A 15 -6.62 4.82 -5.19
N ILE A 16 -5.46 4.20 -5.09
CA ILE A 16 -4.25 4.62 -5.80
C ILE A 16 -4.20 3.83 -7.10
N GLU A 17 -4.39 4.50 -8.22
CA GLU A 17 -4.42 3.89 -9.53
C GLU A 17 -3.36 4.49 -10.44
N ALA A 18 -2.60 3.65 -11.15
CA ALA A 18 -1.66 4.12 -12.16
C ALA A 18 -2.42 4.75 -13.34
N VAL A 19 -1.86 5.84 -13.90
CA VAL A 19 -2.42 6.48 -15.11
C VAL A 19 -2.43 5.50 -16.28
N VAL A 20 -1.32 4.76 -16.47
CA VAL A 20 -1.25 3.64 -17.41
C VAL A 20 -1.52 2.37 -16.62
N PRO A 21 -2.66 1.71 -16.81
CA PRO A 21 -2.99 0.50 -16.07
C PRO A 21 -1.96 -0.60 -16.29
N TYR A 22 -1.74 -1.43 -15.27
CA TYR A 22 -0.94 -2.64 -15.44
C TYR A 22 -1.62 -3.57 -16.46
N PRO A 23 -0.85 -4.27 -17.30
CA PRO A 23 -1.43 -5.17 -18.28
C PRO A 23 -2.32 -6.22 -17.63
N LYS A 24 -3.39 -6.61 -18.34
CA LYS A 24 -4.23 -7.72 -17.92
C LYS A 24 -3.48 -9.03 -18.07
N GLY A 25 -3.69 -9.93 -17.10
CA GLY A 25 -3.01 -11.20 -17.05
C GLY A 25 -1.81 -11.17 -16.14
N PHE A 26 -1.63 -12.27 -15.41
CA PHE A 26 -0.65 -12.38 -14.33
C PHE A 26 0.79 -12.18 -14.84
N GLN A 27 1.15 -12.87 -15.92
CA GLN A 27 2.52 -12.82 -16.45
C GLN A 27 2.88 -11.42 -16.99
N ALA A 28 2.00 -10.81 -17.77
CA ALA A 28 2.23 -9.48 -18.32
C ALA A 28 2.32 -8.41 -17.23
N ALA A 29 1.50 -8.50 -16.19
CA ALA A 29 1.55 -7.60 -15.05
C ALA A 29 2.87 -7.72 -14.28
N ILE A 30 3.35 -8.95 -14.05
CA ILE A 30 4.64 -9.22 -13.40
C ILE A 30 5.79 -8.64 -14.22
N GLU A 31 5.78 -8.83 -15.53
CA GLU A 31 6.83 -8.33 -16.42
C GLU A 31 6.92 -6.81 -16.39
N GLU A 32 5.79 -6.11 -16.43
CA GLU A 32 5.75 -4.65 -16.35
C GLU A 32 6.22 -4.15 -14.98
N MET A 33 5.78 -4.75 -13.91
CA MET A 33 6.22 -4.43 -12.56
C MET A 33 7.73 -4.64 -12.41
N SER A 34 8.25 -5.76 -12.91
CA SER A 34 9.68 -6.07 -12.89
C SER A 34 10.49 -5.04 -13.71
N ARG A 35 9.98 -4.62 -14.86
CA ARG A 35 10.58 -3.57 -15.68
C ARG A 35 10.66 -2.25 -14.89
N GLN A 36 9.61 -1.84 -14.24
CA GLN A 36 9.58 -0.64 -13.40
C GLN A 36 10.56 -0.73 -12.25
N ASN A 37 10.61 -1.86 -11.55
CA ASN A 37 11.52 -2.06 -10.44
C ASN A 37 12.99 -2.02 -10.87
N LYS A 38 13.36 -2.70 -11.95
CA LYS A 38 14.73 -2.70 -12.50
C LYS A 38 15.16 -1.32 -12.99
N GLY A 39 14.26 -0.61 -13.66
CA GLY A 39 14.52 0.74 -14.17
C GLY A 39 14.39 1.83 -13.11
N LYS A 40 14.03 1.51 -11.88
CA LYS A 40 13.70 2.48 -10.81
C LYS A 40 12.65 3.51 -11.27
N ILE A 41 11.69 3.04 -12.05
CA ILE A 41 10.62 3.87 -12.62
C ILE A 41 9.51 4.01 -11.58
N LEU A 42 9.11 5.26 -11.30
CA LEU A 42 7.93 5.57 -10.50
C LEU A 42 6.81 6.01 -11.44
N PRO A 43 5.82 5.15 -11.71
CA PRO A 43 4.74 5.46 -12.64
C PRO A 43 3.85 6.58 -12.10
N ASP A 44 3.28 7.38 -13.01
CA ASP A 44 2.28 8.38 -12.64
C ASP A 44 1.01 7.70 -12.13
N PHE A 45 0.37 8.32 -11.15
CA PHE A 45 -0.92 7.87 -10.63
C PHE A 45 -2.03 8.88 -10.93
N LYS A 46 -3.26 8.40 -11.01
CA LYS A 46 -4.43 9.25 -11.25
C LYS A 46 -4.59 10.25 -10.11
N LYS A 47 -4.97 11.48 -10.45
CA LYS A 47 -5.14 12.57 -9.48
C LYS A 47 -6.04 12.15 -8.31
N ILE A 48 -5.55 12.39 -7.11
CA ILE A 48 -6.25 12.17 -5.86
C ILE A 48 -6.48 13.53 -5.20
N ASN A 49 -7.75 13.94 -5.11
CA ASN A 49 -8.14 15.20 -4.50
C ASN A 49 -8.33 15.03 -2.98
N ILE A 50 -7.24 14.81 -2.28
CA ILE A 50 -7.24 14.66 -0.83
C ILE A 50 -6.08 15.45 -0.24
N ASP A 51 -6.34 16.18 0.83
CA ASP A 51 -5.30 16.84 1.60
C ASP A 51 -4.86 15.91 2.73
N ILE A 52 -3.71 15.26 2.53
CA ILE A 52 -3.14 14.32 3.51
C ILE A 52 -2.92 15.01 4.86
N GLN A 53 -2.50 16.27 4.87
CA GLN A 53 -2.23 17.01 6.10
C GLN A 53 -3.49 17.33 6.92
N SER A 54 -4.68 17.15 6.37
CA SER A 54 -5.94 17.29 7.11
C SER A 54 -6.28 16.06 7.97
N TYR A 55 -5.50 14.97 7.87
CA TYR A 55 -5.71 13.73 8.61
C TYR A 55 -4.57 13.51 9.60
N ASP A 56 -4.86 12.81 10.70
CA ASP A 56 -3.86 12.38 11.67
C ASP A 56 -3.24 11.04 11.30
N THR A 57 -4.08 10.13 10.80
CA THR A 57 -3.70 8.76 10.47
C THR A 57 -4.19 8.38 9.07
N VAL A 58 -3.31 7.75 8.31
CA VAL A 58 -3.60 7.15 7.01
C VAL A 58 -3.43 5.64 7.12
N PHE A 59 -4.50 4.91 6.82
CA PHE A 59 -4.44 3.46 6.69
C PHE A 59 -4.04 3.12 5.26
N LEU A 60 -2.84 2.62 5.08
CA LEU A 60 -2.27 2.32 3.78
C LEU A 60 -2.36 0.83 3.47
N GLY A 61 -3.28 0.47 2.56
CA GLY A 61 -3.47 -0.91 2.11
C GLY A 61 -2.79 -1.16 0.76
N TYR A 62 -2.08 -2.27 0.63
CA TYR A 62 -1.40 -2.62 -0.62
C TYR A 62 -1.14 -4.13 -0.72
N PRO A 63 -1.08 -4.68 -1.94
CA PRO A 63 -0.53 -6.01 -2.14
C PRO A 63 1.01 -5.95 -2.15
N VAL A 64 1.66 -6.97 -1.61
CA VAL A 64 3.12 -7.08 -1.72
C VAL A 64 3.44 -7.68 -3.09
N TRP A 65 4.14 -6.92 -3.92
CA TRP A 65 4.57 -7.32 -5.25
C TRP A 65 6.09 -7.40 -5.33
N ASP A 66 6.61 -8.55 -5.71
CA ASP A 66 8.05 -8.77 -5.81
C ASP A 66 8.78 -8.44 -4.50
N SER A 67 8.18 -8.83 -3.36
CA SER A 67 8.66 -8.51 -2.01
C SER A 67 8.80 -7.01 -1.72
N ARG A 68 8.04 -6.16 -2.44
CA ARG A 68 8.12 -4.70 -2.36
C ARG A 68 6.75 -4.05 -2.41
N LEU A 69 6.69 -2.75 -2.16
CA LEU A 69 5.53 -1.93 -2.50
C LEU A 69 5.30 -1.95 -4.01
N PRO A 70 4.04 -1.96 -4.46
CA PRO A 70 3.76 -1.68 -5.87
C PRO A 70 4.38 -0.34 -6.28
N PRO A 71 4.98 -0.24 -7.47
CA PRO A 71 5.64 1.01 -7.90
C PRO A 71 4.74 2.25 -7.84
N VAL A 72 3.45 2.11 -8.16
CA VAL A 72 2.50 3.23 -8.09
C VAL A 72 2.27 3.72 -6.65
N VAL A 73 2.36 2.84 -5.67
CA VAL A 73 2.25 3.21 -4.24
C VAL A 73 3.48 4.00 -3.82
N ARG A 74 4.66 3.61 -4.27
CA ARG A 74 5.88 4.39 -4.04
C ARG A 74 5.79 5.79 -4.63
N SER A 75 5.23 5.92 -5.84
CA SER A 75 4.96 7.22 -6.49
C SER A 75 4.07 8.11 -5.60
N PHE A 76 2.98 7.55 -5.10
CA PHE A 76 2.04 8.25 -4.24
C PHE A 76 2.69 8.74 -2.94
N LEU A 77 3.43 7.87 -2.27
CA LEU A 77 4.09 8.22 -1.01
C LEU A 77 5.14 9.32 -1.20
N ARG A 78 5.87 9.31 -2.30
CA ARG A 78 6.89 10.31 -2.60
C ARG A 78 6.29 11.67 -2.90
N GLU A 79 5.18 11.71 -3.62
CA GLU A 79 4.58 12.97 -4.05
C GLU A 79 3.84 13.70 -2.92
N LYS A 80 3.14 12.96 -2.06
CA LYS A 80 2.35 13.55 -0.98
C LYS A 80 3.22 13.86 0.25
N ASP A 81 2.83 14.87 1.01
CA ASP A 81 3.51 15.26 2.24
C ASP A 81 2.94 14.48 3.43
N PHE A 82 3.72 13.54 3.93
CA PHE A 82 3.36 12.71 5.10
C PHE A 82 4.03 13.14 6.39
N ARG A 83 4.71 14.29 6.43
CA ARG A 83 5.39 14.76 7.64
C ARG A 83 4.40 14.93 8.79
N GLY A 84 4.69 14.30 9.92
CA GLY A 84 3.83 14.32 11.09
C GLY A 84 2.60 13.43 11.04
N ILE A 85 2.38 12.74 9.90
CA ILE A 85 1.27 11.82 9.72
C ILE A 85 1.63 10.43 10.21
N THR A 86 0.70 9.77 10.88
CA THR A 86 0.84 8.36 11.25
C THR A 86 0.34 7.49 10.11
N ILE A 87 1.16 6.55 9.63
CA ILE A 87 0.76 5.54 8.63
C ILE A 87 0.57 4.21 9.33
N ALA A 88 -0.62 3.64 9.21
CA ALA A 88 -0.95 2.30 9.66
C ALA A 88 -1.01 1.37 8.42
N PRO A 89 0.08 0.65 8.11
CA PRO A 89 0.13 -0.16 6.90
C PRO A 89 -0.53 -1.51 7.10
N PHE A 90 -1.23 -1.97 6.07
CA PHE A 90 -1.73 -3.35 5.99
C PHE A 90 -1.55 -3.89 4.58
N ASN A 91 -1.22 -5.16 4.47
CA ASN A 91 -0.97 -5.76 3.16
C ASN A 91 -1.47 -7.20 3.05
N THR A 92 -1.59 -7.61 1.80
CA THR A 92 -1.78 -9.01 1.43
C THR A 92 -0.56 -9.50 0.66
N HIS A 93 -0.27 -10.79 0.79
CA HIS A 93 0.85 -11.43 0.11
C HIS A 93 0.53 -12.88 -0.24
N LYS A 94 1.36 -13.47 -1.09
CA LYS A 94 1.18 -14.87 -1.54
C LYS A 94 1.99 -15.89 -0.74
N GLY A 95 2.27 -15.59 0.54
CA GLY A 95 3.01 -16.48 1.43
C GLY A 95 4.44 -16.03 1.74
N TYR A 96 4.93 -14.97 1.12
CA TYR A 96 6.32 -14.48 1.29
C TYR A 96 6.44 -13.32 2.29
N GLY A 97 5.34 -12.90 2.91
CA GLY A 97 5.33 -11.84 3.91
C GLY A 97 5.48 -10.43 3.32
N THR A 98 5.93 -9.49 4.16
CA THR A 98 5.99 -8.06 3.80
C THR A 98 7.19 -7.69 2.93
N GLY A 99 8.22 -8.52 2.87
CA GLY A 99 9.46 -8.21 2.17
C GLY A 99 10.07 -6.89 2.63
N LYS A 100 10.50 -6.08 1.67
CA LYS A 100 11.07 -4.74 1.91
C LYS A 100 10.02 -3.64 2.01
N SER A 101 8.73 -3.98 1.87
CA SER A 101 7.67 -2.99 1.68
C SER A 101 7.55 -1.96 2.82
N VAL A 102 7.66 -2.39 4.07
CA VAL A 102 7.57 -1.49 5.22
C VAL A 102 8.75 -0.52 5.29
N ASN A 103 9.96 -0.99 4.99
CA ASN A 103 11.13 -0.11 4.91
C ASN A 103 10.98 0.91 3.78
N GLU A 104 10.37 0.52 2.67
CA GLU A 104 10.08 1.43 1.57
C GLU A 104 9.04 2.49 1.95
N ILE A 105 8.03 2.15 2.77
CA ILE A 105 7.11 3.16 3.30
C ILE A 105 7.89 4.22 4.08
N ARG A 106 8.81 3.82 4.93
CA ARG A 106 9.64 4.76 5.71
C ARG A 106 10.52 5.63 4.81
N GLU A 107 11.06 5.05 3.74
CA GLU A 107 11.91 5.76 2.79
C GLU A 107 11.13 6.78 1.96
N PHE A 108 9.99 6.38 1.40
CA PHE A 108 9.21 7.21 0.47
C PHE A 108 8.28 8.19 1.16
N ALA A 109 7.74 7.84 2.33
CA ALA A 109 6.90 8.73 3.14
C ALA A 109 7.74 9.40 4.25
N ASP A 110 8.69 10.22 3.84
CA ASP A 110 9.63 10.87 4.75
C ASP A 110 8.90 11.69 5.83
N GLY A 111 9.33 11.53 7.08
CA GLY A 111 8.77 12.23 8.23
C GLY A 111 7.48 11.64 8.79
N ALA A 112 6.94 10.56 8.20
CA ALA A 112 5.79 9.85 8.74
C ALA A 112 6.17 8.94 9.91
N LYS A 113 5.23 8.75 10.84
CA LYS A 113 5.32 7.70 11.85
C LYS A 113 4.68 6.44 11.29
N VAL A 114 5.45 5.37 11.08
CA VAL A 114 4.97 4.11 10.54
C VAL A 114 4.74 3.11 11.66
N LEU A 115 3.49 2.69 11.81
CA LEU A 115 3.09 1.71 12.82
C LEU A 115 3.40 0.28 12.36
N LYS A 116 3.22 -0.67 13.28
CA LYS A 116 3.37 -2.09 12.99
C LYS A 116 2.41 -2.50 11.86
N VAL A 117 2.93 -3.20 10.87
CA VAL A 117 2.15 -3.67 9.73
C VAL A 117 1.23 -4.84 10.10
N LEU A 118 0.02 -4.82 9.55
CA LEU A 118 -0.84 -5.99 9.48
C LEU A 118 -0.58 -6.69 8.15
N SER A 119 -0.01 -7.88 8.20
CA SER A 119 0.32 -8.67 7.00
C SER A 119 -0.49 -9.95 6.97
N ILE A 120 -1.24 -10.16 5.91
CA ILE A 120 -2.16 -11.29 5.76
C ILE A 120 -1.85 -12.02 4.45
N SER A 121 -1.63 -13.32 4.54
CA SER A 121 -1.54 -14.16 3.34
C SER A 121 -2.89 -14.18 2.61
N GLU A 122 -2.88 -14.16 1.28
CA GLU A 122 -4.11 -14.22 0.48
C GLU A 122 -4.98 -15.44 0.84
N SER A 123 -4.37 -16.56 1.20
CA SER A 123 -5.09 -17.76 1.64
C SER A 123 -5.80 -17.59 2.99
N GLU A 124 -5.44 -16.58 3.78
CA GLU A 124 -5.98 -16.31 5.11
C GLU A 124 -6.98 -15.15 5.16
N ILE A 125 -7.27 -14.51 4.03
CA ILE A 125 -8.14 -13.32 4.00
C ILE A 125 -9.51 -13.60 4.60
N VAL A 126 -10.08 -14.77 4.32
CA VAL A 126 -11.40 -15.18 4.82
C VAL A 126 -11.44 -15.24 6.36
N SER A 127 -10.32 -15.53 6.99
CA SER A 127 -10.18 -15.65 8.46
C SER A 127 -9.42 -14.49 9.08
N ALA A 128 -9.32 -13.35 8.38
CA ALA A 128 -8.49 -12.22 8.82
C ALA A 128 -9.10 -11.35 9.93
N LEU A 129 -10.41 -11.42 10.14
CA LEU A 129 -11.13 -10.56 11.11
C LEU A 129 -10.51 -10.50 12.50
N PRO A 130 -10.15 -11.63 13.14
CA PRO A 130 -9.53 -11.57 14.47
C PRO A 130 -8.19 -10.82 14.47
N LYS A 131 -7.39 -11.00 13.42
CA LYS A 131 -6.09 -10.32 13.28
C LYS A 131 -6.27 -8.81 13.07
N ILE A 132 -7.27 -8.41 12.29
CA ILE A 132 -7.63 -7.01 12.07
C ILE A 132 -8.04 -6.35 13.39
N LYS A 133 -8.91 -7.00 14.16
CA LYS A 133 -9.37 -6.48 15.46
C LYS A 133 -8.23 -6.26 16.45
N VAL A 134 -7.28 -7.17 16.50
CA VAL A 134 -6.11 -7.04 17.40
C VAL A 134 -5.18 -5.92 16.94
N TRP A 135 -5.04 -5.75 15.62
CA TRP A 135 -4.18 -4.72 15.04
C TRP A 135 -4.73 -3.30 15.22
N LEU A 136 -6.04 -3.13 15.12
CA LEU A 136 -6.71 -1.85 15.33
C LEU A 136 -6.70 -1.45 16.80
#